data_d2ba112505e4fae8e7866b1f1c24ef24
#
_entry.id   d2ba112505e4fae8e7866b1f1c24ef24
#
_cell.length_a   1.000
_cell.length_b   1.000
_cell.length_c   1.000
_cell.angle_alpha   90.00
_cell.angle_beta   90.00
_cell.angle_gamma   90.00
#
_symmetry.space_group_name_H-M   'P 1'
#
loop_
_entity.id
_entity.type
_entity.pdbx_description
1 polymer ?
#
loop_
_entity_poly.entity_id
_entity_poly.type
_entity_poly.pdbx_seq_one_letter_code
_entity_poly.pdbx_strand_id
1 'polypeptide(L)'
;MTRRVVALAVFTATLAGCTHHIDGTPTWPGAQLEKVVLGAADFAPGVVYERITEGAGSAEGGVGAPAMVSKPAGCSDGLTRVIAESGERGPGAAAEYLVGYDGARMVITVLTWPLDLDRLAATAERCARFETFFDPSEPGIPITTTKVTTPREHALVYQQTMRLGDVDNSVYFSFENVGPMAVFGVAFPTPNPTVAVKGALPQTFLDLTAKQAQRIESA
;
A
#
# COMPACT_ATOMS: atom_id res chain seq x y z
N MET A 1 37.16 -60.78 50.54
CA MET A 1 35.96 -60.55 49.72
C MET A 1 35.47 -59.12 49.99
N THR A 2 35.90 -58.17 49.18
CA THR A 2 35.63 -56.73 49.38
C THR A 2 34.62 -56.28 48.31
N ARG A 3 33.40 -55.95 48.78
CA ARG A 3 32.33 -55.38 47.94
C ARG A 3 32.61 -53.88 47.73
N ARG A 4 32.90 -53.47 46.49
CA ARG A 4 32.98 -52.07 46.12
C ARG A 4 31.54 -51.61 45.75
N VAL A 5 31.00 -50.63 46.50
CA VAL A 5 29.79 -49.90 46.18
C VAL A 5 30.19 -48.72 45.35
N VAL A 6 29.75 -48.67 44.07
CA VAL A 6 29.89 -47.52 43.18
C VAL A 6 28.67 -46.64 43.37
N ALA A 7 28.87 -45.43 43.92
CA ALA A 7 27.84 -44.42 43.99
C ALA A 7 27.77 -43.67 42.69
N LEU A 8 26.62 -43.75 41.98
CA LEU A 8 26.30 -43.04 40.77
C LEU A 8 25.74 -41.63 41.17
N ALA A 9 26.51 -40.59 41.04
CA ALA A 9 26.03 -39.21 41.24
C ALA A 9 25.36 -38.74 39.93
N VAL A 10 24.04 -38.60 39.98
CA VAL A 10 23.25 -37.99 38.87
C VAL A 10 23.35 -36.48 38.99
N PHE A 11 24.05 -35.88 38.05
CA PHE A 11 24.13 -34.41 37.91
C PHE A 11 22.90 -33.94 37.12
N THR A 12 21.88 -33.45 37.81
CA THR A 12 20.76 -32.71 37.20
C THR A 12 21.20 -31.28 36.93
N ALA A 13 21.60 -31.02 35.69
CA ALA A 13 21.83 -29.65 35.20
C ALA A 13 20.47 -28.97 34.99
N THR A 14 20.07 -28.10 35.89
CA THR A 14 18.95 -27.18 35.70
C THR A 14 19.35 -26.10 34.70
N LEU A 15 18.83 -26.22 33.46
CA LEU A 15 18.87 -25.16 32.49
C LEU A 15 17.92 -24.03 32.93
N ALA A 16 18.44 -23.09 33.70
CA ALA A 16 17.81 -21.81 33.96
C ALA A 16 17.92 -20.99 32.66
N GLY A 17 16.96 -21.17 31.76
CA GLY A 17 16.80 -20.31 30.60
C GLY A 17 16.46 -18.89 31.11
N CYS A 18 17.38 -17.96 30.98
CA CYS A 18 17.11 -16.54 31.17
C CYS A 18 16.15 -16.09 30.07
N THR A 19 14.85 -16.04 30.36
CA THR A 19 13.91 -15.30 29.55
C THR A 19 14.14 -13.82 29.82
N HIS A 20 15.01 -13.19 29.04
CA HIS A 20 15.08 -11.74 29.02
C HIS A 20 13.79 -11.23 28.34
N HIS A 21 12.86 -10.72 29.13
CA HIS A 21 11.84 -9.81 28.63
C HIS A 21 12.59 -8.53 28.20
N ILE A 22 12.70 -8.33 26.90
CA ILE A 22 13.17 -7.06 26.35
C ILE A 22 11.94 -6.15 26.33
N ASP A 23 11.75 -5.37 27.38
CA ASP A 23 10.81 -4.25 27.43
C ASP A 23 11.38 -3.11 26.57
N GLY A 24 11.37 -3.31 25.26
CA GLY A 24 11.82 -2.31 24.30
C GLY A 24 10.67 -1.95 23.36
N THR A 25 10.46 -0.66 23.16
CA THR A 25 9.63 -0.22 22.05
C THR A 25 10.31 -0.66 20.74
N PRO A 26 9.61 -1.36 19.84
CA PRO A 26 10.20 -1.75 18.56
C PRO A 26 10.75 -0.52 17.85
N THR A 27 12.05 -0.49 17.56
CA THR A 27 12.73 0.69 16.97
C THR A 27 12.94 0.58 15.47
N TRP A 28 12.70 -0.61 14.88
CA TRP A 28 12.81 -0.76 13.45
C TRP A 28 11.50 -0.33 12.73
N PRO A 29 11.59 0.27 11.55
CA PRO A 29 10.42 0.85 10.85
C PRO A 29 9.24 -0.11 10.68
N GLY A 30 9.49 -1.38 10.34
CA GLY A 30 8.46 -2.39 10.15
C GLY A 30 7.61 -2.67 11.39
N ALA A 31 8.18 -2.59 12.59
CA ALA A 31 7.41 -2.79 13.82
C ALA A 31 6.44 -1.64 14.12
N GLN A 32 6.74 -0.43 13.65
CA GLN A 32 5.80 0.70 13.71
C GLN A 32 4.65 0.49 12.71
N LEU A 33 4.95 0.03 11.50
CA LEU A 33 3.95 -0.25 10.46
C LEU A 33 2.89 -1.25 10.94
N GLU A 34 3.30 -2.33 11.60
CA GLU A 34 2.37 -3.37 12.10
C GLU A 34 1.36 -2.84 13.13
N LYS A 35 1.65 -1.73 13.81
CA LYS A 35 0.74 -1.10 14.76
C LYS A 35 -0.30 -0.21 14.08
N VAL A 36 0.06 0.40 12.97
CA VAL A 36 -0.73 1.46 12.33
C VAL A 36 -1.50 0.98 11.10
N VAL A 37 -1.12 -0.14 10.51
CA VAL A 37 -1.82 -0.71 9.35
C VAL A 37 -3.17 -1.27 9.76
N LEU A 38 -4.21 -0.98 8.98
CA LEU A 38 -5.53 -1.60 9.17
C LEU A 38 -5.45 -3.11 8.92
N GLY A 39 -6.14 -3.89 9.75
CA GLY A 39 -6.26 -5.34 9.63
C GLY A 39 -7.66 -5.78 9.20
N ALA A 40 -7.86 -7.06 8.96
CA ALA A 40 -9.15 -7.62 8.54
C ALA A 40 -10.32 -7.27 9.50
N ALA A 41 -10.03 -7.16 10.80
CA ALA A 41 -11.03 -6.81 11.83
C ALA A 41 -11.52 -5.34 11.73
N ASP A 42 -10.82 -4.51 11.00
CA ASP A 42 -11.21 -3.10 10.78
C ASP A 42 -12.30 -2.96 9.70
N PHE A 43 -12.66 -4.02 9.00
CA PHE A 43 -13.62 -4.02 7.90
C PHE A 43 -14.90 -4.76 8.25
N ALA A 44 -15.99 -4.43 7.57
CA ALA A 44 -17.26 -5.11 7.73
C ALA A 44 -17.17 -6.59 7.24
N PRO A 45 -17.92 -7.50 7.83
CA PRO A 45 -18.02 -8.87 7.33
C PRO A 45 -18.42 -8.91 5.86
N GLY A 46 -17.74 -9.74 5.06
CA GLY A 46 -17.98 -9.88 3.63
C GLY A 46 -17.12 -8.99 2.74
N VAL A 47 -16.32 -8.09 3.31
CA VAL A 47 -15.24 -7.37 2.60
C VAL A 47 -14.05 -8.31 2.47
N VAL A 48 -13.43 -8.36 1.29
CA VAL A 48 -12.17 -9.09 1.07
C VAL A 48 -11.03 -8.26 1.63
N TYR A 49 -10.19 -8.88 2.44
CA TYR A 49 -8.96 -8.27 2.96
C TYR A 49 -7.79 -9.23 2.75
N GLU A 50 -6.69 -8.71 2.23
CA GLU A 50 -5.45 -9.46 2.01
C GLU A 50 -4.25 -8.60 2.39
N ARG A 51 -3.40 -9.10 3.28
CA ARG A 51 -2.12 -8.47 3.62
C ARG A 51 -1.09 -8.89 2.58
N ILE A 52 -0.48 -7.93 1.90
CA ILE A 52 0.59 -8.18 0.93
C ILE A 52 1.90 -8.18 1.70
N THR A 53 2.50 -9.37 1.84
CA THR A 53 3.76 -9.56 2.61
C THR A 53 4.97 -9.75 1.71
N GLU A 54 4.76 -10.31 0.51
CA GLU A 54 5.82 -10.50 -0.47
C GLU A 54 5.85 -9.33 -1.45
N GLY A 55 6.99 -8.68 -1.56
CA GLY A 55 7.15 -7.56 -2.49
C GLY A 55 6.34 -6.32 -2.15
N ALA A 56 5.94 -6.12 -0.88
CA ALA A 56 5.29 -4.87 -0.47
C ALA A 56 6.12 -3.67 -0.92
N GLY A 57 5.53 -2.78 -1.71
CA GLY A 57 6.22 -1.65 -2.31
C GLY A 57 7.09 -1.98 -3.53
N SER A 58 7.08 -3.21 -4.04
CA SER A 58 7.72 -3.54 -5.31
C SER A 58 6.74 -3.38 -6.49
N ALA A 59 7.26 -2.95 -7.64
CA ALA A 59 6.49 -2.88 -8.88
C ALA A 59 5.96 -4.25 -9.34
N GLU A 60 6.59 -5.34 -8.89
CA GLU A 60 6.20 -6.73 -9.17
C GLU A 60 5.02 -7.22 -8.31
N GLY A 61 4.71 -6.54 -7.19
CA GLY A 61 3.58 -6.85 -6.29
C GLY A 61 2.20 -6.53 -6.85
N GLY A 62 2.07 -6.14 -8.10
CA GLY A 62 0.80 -6.13 -8.84
C GLY A 62 0.06 -4.80 -8.93
N VAL A 63 0.59 -3.70 -8.43
CA VAL A 63 -0.05 -2.37 -8.53
C VAL A 63 0.65 -1.45 -9.54
N GLY A 64 1.90 -1.74 -9.89
CA GLY A 64 2.62 -1.02 -10.93
C GLY A 64 2.20 -1.49 -12.32
N ALA A 65 1.51 -0.65 -13.09
CA ALA A 65 1.45 -0.89 -14.53
C ALA A 65 2.89 -0.92 -15.10
N PRO A 66 3.20 -1.81 -16.06
CA PRO A 66 4.51 -1.77 -16.72
C PRO A 66 4.78 -0.36 -17.22
N ALA A 67 6.01 0.12 -17.06
CA ALA A 67 6.41 1.44 -17.53
C ALA A 67 6.18 1.51 -19.06
N MET A 68 5.04 2.06 -19.43
CA MET A 68 4.67 2.27 -20.84
C MET A 68 5.31 3.57 -21.32
N VAL A 69 5.62 3.62 -22.61
CA VAL A 69 6.03 4.89 -23.22
C VAL A 69 4.87 5.86 -23.13
N SER A 70 5.14 7.11 -22.76
CA SER A 70 4.11 8.16 -22.71
C SER A 70 4.58 9.47 -23.36
N LYS A 71 3.61 10.28 -23.80
CA LYS A 71 3.81 11.64 -24.30
C LYS A 71 2.87 12.60 -23.56
N PRO A 72 3.40 13.49 -22.70
CA PRO A 72 4.81 13.68 -22.34
C PRO A 72 5.45 12.47 -21.65
N ALA A 73 6.79 12.35 -21.79
CA ALA A 73 7.53 11.23 -21.18
C ALA A 73 7.41 11.22 -19.66
N GLY A 74 7.31 10.00 -19.05
CA GLY A 74 7.24 9.80 -17.62
C GLY A 74 5.88 10.12 -17.01
N CYS A 75 4.79 10.14 -17.80
CA CYS A 75 3.43 10.30 -17.30
C CYS A 75 2.74 8.95 -17.03
N SER A 76 3.14 7.88 -17.69
CA SER A 76 2.55 6.55 -17.51
C SER A 76 2.72 5.99 -16.10
N ASP A 77 3.84 6.28 -15.47
CA ASP A 77 4.20 5.83 -14.12
C ASP A 77 4.40 6.98 -13.11
N GLY A 78 4.15 8.23 -13.54
CA GLY A 78 4.49 9.42 -12.76
C GLY A 78 3.87 9.47 -11.36
N LEU A 79 2.66 8.95 -11.19
CA LEU A 79 1.96 8.90 -9.90
C LEU A 79 2.22 7.60 -9.12
N THR A 80 2.67 6.54 -9.77
CA THR A 80 2.92 5.23 -9.12
C THR A 80 4.38 4.99 -8.76
N ARG A 81 5.29 5.85 -9.20
CA ARG A 81 6.73 5.73 -8.96
C ARG A 81 7.10 5.68 -7.47
N VAL A 82 6.28 6.29 -6.62
CA VAL A 82 6.43 6.21 -5.16
C VAL A 82 6.44 4.76 -4.63
N ILE A 83 5.75 3.83 -5.33
CA ILE A 83 5.76 2.40 -4.96
C ILE A 83 7.15 1.79 -5.23
N ALA A 84 7.76 2.10 -6.37
CA ALA A 84 9.12 1.63 -6.68
C ALA A 84 10.15 2.20 -5.68
N GLU A 85 9.99 3.47 -5.29
CA GLU A 85 10.84 4.11 -4.28
C GLU A 85 10.77 3.40 -2.91
N SER A 86 9.63 2.73 -2.58
CA SER A 86 9.54 1.94 -1.33
C SER A 86 10.47 0.73 -1.33
N GLY A 87 10.59 0.04 -2.45
CA GLY A 87 11.50 -1.09 -2.61
C GLY A 87 12.98 -0.68 -2.43
N GLU A 88 13.35 0.51 -2.91
CA GLU A 88 14.71 1.06 -2.77
C GLU A 88 15.09 1.36 -1.31
N ARG A 89 14.12 1.62 -0.44
CA ARG A 89 14.34 1.91 0.99
C ARG A 89 14.52 0.65 1.85
N GLY A 90 14.29 -0.52 1.29
CA GLY A 90 14.54 -1.81 1.92
C GLY A 90 13.38 -2.36 2.76
N PRO A 91 13.59 -3.54 3.36
CA PRO A 91 12.56 -4.25 4.13
C PRO A 91 12.02 -3.43 5.30
N GLY A 92 10.72 -3.44 5.50
CA GLY A 92 10.04 -2.72 6.57
C GLY A 92 9.85 -1.23 6.32
N ALA A 93 10.24 -0.71 5.15
CA ALA A 93 9.97 0.67 4.77
C ALA A 93 8.52 0.92 4.37
N ALA A 94 7.82 -0.12 3.90
CA ALA A 94 6.41 -0.05 3.50
C ALA A 94 5.63 -1.25 4.02
N ALA A 95 4.32 -1.05 4.17
CA ALA A 95 3.36 -2.09 4.46
C ALA A 95 2.14 -1.93 3.55
N GLU A 96 1.71 -3.02 2.92
CA GLU A 96 0.70 -2.98 1.87
C GLU A 96 -0.42 -3.98 2.14
N TYR A 97 -1.65 -3.58 1.81
CA TYR A 97 -2.82 -4.47 1.87
C TYR A 97 -3.83 -4.14 0.78
N LEU A 98 -4.57 -5.17 0.40
CA LEU A 98 -5.66 -5.09 -0.56
C LEU A 98 -6.99 -5.18 0.16
N VAL A 99 -7.95 -4.36 -0.31
CA VAL A 99 -9.35 -4.44 0.11
C VAL A 99 -10.24 -4.54 -1.12
N GLY A 100 -11.14 -5.52 -1.11
CA GLY A 100 -12.08 -5.77 -2.20
C GLY A 100 -13.53 -5.63 -1.77
N TYR A 101 -14.28 -4.87 -2.57
CA TYR A 101 -15.73 -4.73 -2.55
C TYR A 101 -16.32 -5.15 -3.89
N ASP A 102 -17.61 -5.45 -3.97
CA ASP A 102 -18.28 -5.48 -5.26
C ASP A 102 -18.34 -4.06 -5.84
N GLY A 103 -17.64 -3.82 -6.93
CA GLY A 103 -17.49 -2.52 -7.59
C GLY A 103 -16.20 -1.77 -7.30
N ALA A 104 -15.35 -2.20 -6.34
CA ALA A 104 -14.10 -1.51 -6.03
C ALA A 104 -13.02 -2.45 -5.48
N ARG A 105 -11.85 -2.43 -6.09
CA ARG A 105 -10.62 -3.04 -5.57
C ARG A 105 -9.63 -1.94 -5.25
N MET A 106 -9.08 -1.97 -4.04
CA MET A 106 -8.21 -0.92 -3.52
C MET A 106 -6.95 -1.53 -2.94
N VAL A 107 -5.82 -0.91 -3.20
CA VAL A 107 -4.54 -1.25 -2.58
C VAL A 107 -4.05 -0.04 -1.82
N ILE A 108 -3.72 -0.23 -0.56
CA ILE A 108 -3.22 0.81 0.33
C ILE A 108 -1.81 0.45 0.78
N THR A 109 -0.91 1.39 0.64
CA THR A 109 0.48 1.29 1.07
C THR A 109 0.74 2.34 2.14
N VAL A 110 1.19 1.91 3.31
CA VAL A 110 1.66 2.79 4.39
C VAL A 110 3.17 2.83 4.32
N LEU A 111 3.72 4.04 4.27
CA LEU A 111 5.15 4.31 4.11
C LEU A 111 5.73 4.87 5.41
N THR A 112 6.97 4.51 5.74
CA THR A 112 7.68 5.02 6.94
C THR A 112 8.36 6.37 6.71
N TRP A 113 8.10 7.03 5.59
CA TRP A 113 8.64 8.35 5.23
C TRP A 113 7.58 9.22 4.58
N PRO A 114 7.71 10.55 4.64
CA PRO A 114 6.80 11.46 3.97
C PRO A 114 7.06 11.47 2.45
N LEU A 115 6.00 11.71 1.69
CA LEU A 115 6.02 11.90 0.25
C LEU A 115 6.32 13.37 -0.10
N ASP A 116 6.93 13.59 -1.25
CA ASP A 116 7.03 14.91 -1.87
C ASP A 116 5.70 15.23 -2.58
N LEU A 117 4.74 15.78 -1.83
CA LEU A 117 3.40 16.09 -2.34
C LEU A 117 3.43 17.20 -3.39
N ASP A 118 4.37 18.14 -3.30
CA ASP A 118 4.53 19.22 -4.28
C ASP A 118 4.99 18.65 -5.62
N ARG A 119 5.94 17.73 -5.60
CA ARG A 119 6.39 17.03 -6.81
C ARG A 119 5.28 16.17 -7.42
N LEU A 120 4.45 15.50 -6.59
CA LEU A 120 3.30 14.72 -7.05
C LEU A 120 2.24 15.63 -7.69
N ALA A 121 1.94 16.78 -7.08
CA ALA A 121 1.02 17.76 -7.63
C ALA A 121 1.52 18.32 -8.98
N ALA A 122 2.79 18.72 -9.05
CA ALA A 122 3.41 19.19 -10.29
C ALA A 122 3.41 18.09 -11.37
N THR A 123 3.62 16.82 -10.99
CA THR A 123 3.53 15.69 -11.91
C THR A 123 2.11 15.50 -12.44
N ALA A 124 1.11 15.58 -11.58
CA ALA A 124 -0.28 15.48 -11.98
C ALA A 124 -0.70 16.61 -12.94
N GLU A 125 -0.26 17.83 -12.68
CA GLU A 125 -0.49 18.98 -13.57
C GLU A 125 0.19 18.80 -14.93
N ARG A 126 1.47 18.41 -14.95
CA ARG A 126 2.20 18.14 -16.20
C ARG A 126 1.56 17.01 -16.99
N CYS A 127 0.99 16.01 -16.30
CA CYS A 127 0.34 14.84 -16.86
C CYS A 127 -1.18 14.96 -16.83
N ALA A 128 -1.74 16.18 -16.83
CA ALA A 128 -3.18 16.40 -16.87
C ALA A 128 -3.85 15.77 -18.10
N ARG A 129 -3.09 15.74 -19.22
CA ARG A 129 -3.46 15.04 -20.45
C ARG A 129 -2.21 14.46 -21.06
N PHE A 130 -2.23 13.16 -21.34
CA PHE A 130 -1.11 12.47 -21.99
C PHE A 130 -1.62 11.25 -22.77
N GLU A 131 -0.74 10.72 -23.57
CA GLU A 131 -0.97 9.47 -24.29
C GLU A 131 0.02 8.42 -23.79
N THR A 132 -0.43 7.18 -23.70
CA THR A 132 0.42 6.03 -23.40
C THR A 132 0.38 5.04 -24.56
N PHE A 133 1.50 4.32 -24.76
CA PHE A 133 1.70 3.48 -25.93
C PHE A 133 2.17 2.10 -25.49
N PHE A 134 1.51 1.05 -25.97
CA PHE A 134 2.05 -0.32 -25.92
C PHE A 134 3.18 -0.47 -26.94
N ASP A 135 2.93 0.02 -28.16
CA ASP A 135 3.90 0.13 -29.24
C ASP A 135 3.95 1.59 -29.73
N PRO A 136 5.13 2.24 -29.74
CA PRO A 136 5.28 3.62 -30.23
C PRO A 136 4.85 3.84 -31.68
N SER A 137 4.70 2.79 -32.48
CA SER A 137 4.23 2.86 -33.87
C SER A 137 2.70 2.85 -34.00
N GLU A 138 1.99 2.54 -32.89
CA GLU A 138 0.53 2.52 -32.87
C GLU A 138 -0.05 3.83 -32.30
N PRO A 139 -1.35 4.10 -32.55
CA PRO A 139 -2.03 5.23 -31.91
C PRO A 139 -1.95 5.15 -30.39
N GLY A 140 -1.64 6.27 -29.74
CA GLY A 140 -1.59 6.36 -28.29
C GLY A 140 -2.98 6.25 -27.66
N ILE A 141 -3.02 5.73 -26.45
CA ILE A 141 -4.22 5.68 -25.63
C ILE A 141 -4.29 6.98 -24.82
N PRO A 142 -5.33 7.82 -25.04
CA PRO A 142 -5.45 9.07 -24.32
C PRO A 142 -5.81 8.84 -22.85
N ILE A 143 -5.11 9.53 -21.97
CA ILE A 143 -5.33 9.53 -20.53
C ILE A 143 -5.50 10.96 -20.04
N THR A 144 -6.47 11.17 -19.16
CA THR A 144 -6.67 12.45 -18.46
C THR A 144 -6.49 12.24 -16.96
N THR A 145 -5.78 13.16 -16.30
CA THR A 145 -5.64 13.22 -14.84
C THR A 145 -6.46 14.39 -14.30
N THR A 146 -7.39 14.10 -13.39
CA THR A 146 -8.27 15.11 -12.78
C THR A 146 -8.13 15.06 -11.28
N LYS A 147 -8.01 16.22 -10.62
CA LYS A 147 -8.01 16.30 -9.15
C LYS A 147 -9.41 16.00 -8.62
N VAL A 148 -9.49 15.14 -7.60
CA VAL A 148 -10.73 14.79 -6.89
C VAL A 148 -10.77 15.54 -5.58
N THR A 149 -11.95 16.13 -5.25
CA THR A 149 -12.16 16.77 -3.96
C THR A 149 -12.22 15.73 -2.85
N THR A 150 -11.51 15.99 -1.76
CA THR A 150 -11.44 15.13 -0.58
C THR A 150 -11.73 15.94 0.69
N PRO A 151 -12.35 15.36 1.73
CA PRO A 151 -12.56 16.04 3.01
C PRO A 151 -11.26 16.22 3.82
N ARG A 152 -10.18 15.55 3.46
CA ARG A 152 -8.86 15.67 4.10
C ARG A 152 -8.03 16.72 3.37
N GLU A 153 -7.82 17.88 4.01
CA GLU A 153 -7.19 19.06 3.41
C GLU A 153 -5.77 18.81 2.88
N HIS A 154 -5.03 17.92 3.53
CA HIS A 154 -3.63 17.62 3.19
C HIS A 154 -3.47 16.44 2.22
N ALA A 155 -4.57 15.78 1.83
CA ALA A 155 -4.53 14.70 0.87
C ALA A 155 -4.61 15.22 -0.58
N LEU A 156 -3.79 14.63 -1.44
CA LEU A 156 -3.90 14.79 -2.89
C LEU A 156 -4.61 13.56 -3.46
N VAL A 157 -5.73 13.77 -4.12
CA VAL A 157 -6.47 12.69 -4.77
C VAL A 157 -6.64 13.00 -6.25
N TYR A 158 -6.36 12.01 -7.08
CA TYR A 158 -6.48 12.12 -8.54
C TYR A 158 -7.24 10.93 -9.11
N GLN A 159 -8.00 11.22 -10.16
CA GLN A 159 -8.58 10.21 -11.04
C GLN A 159 -7.84 10.26 -12.38
N GLN A 160 -7.33 9.13 -12.82
CA GLN A 160 -6.87 8.97 -14.19
C GLN A 160 -7.94 8.20 -14.96
N THR A 161 -8.40 8.79 -16.06
CA THR A 161 -9.37 8.17 -16.97
C THR A 161 -8.67 7.86 -18.28
N MET A 162 -8.69 6.58 -18.63
CA MET A 162 -8.17 6.03 -19.87
C MET A 162 -9.37 5.70 -20.77
N ARG A 163 -9.35 6.20 -22.01
CA ARG A 163 -10.38 5.92 -22.99
C ARG A 163 -9.92 4.84 -23.97
N LEU A 164 -10.59 3.70 -23.92
CA LEU A 164 -10.38 2.59 -24.85
C LEU A 164 -11.62 2.42 -25.72
N GLY A 165 -11.54 2.90 -26.96
CA GLY A 165 -12.73 3.00 -27.83
C GLY A 165 -13.78 3.91 -27.22
N ASP A 166 -14.97 3.37 -26.96
CA ASP A 166 -16.09 4.11 -26.34
C ASP A 166 -16.22 3.86 -24.83
N VAL A 167 -15.24 3.18 -24.20
CA VAL A 167 -15.28 2.83 -22.78
C VAL A 167 -14.25 3.65 -22.02
N ASP A 168 -14.71 4.34 -20.98
CA ASP A 168 -13.86 5.04 -20.05
C ASP A 168 -13.53 4.11 -18.85
N ASN A 169 -12.25 3.90 -18.60
CA ASN A 169 -11.73 3.17 -17.45
C ASN A 169 -11.02 4.15 -16.51
N SER A 170 -11.36 4.12 -15.26
CA SER A 170 -10.80 5.05 -14.28
C SER A 170 -9.95 4.32 -13.23
N VAL A 171 -8.85 4.96 -12.82
CA VAL A 171 -8.03 4.57 -11.68
C VAL A 171 -7.92 5.77 -10.75
N TYR A 172 -8.03 5.53 -9.46
CA TYR A 172 -7.94 6.59 -8.45
C TYR A 172 -6.64 6.44 -7.67
N PHE A 173 -6.01 7.58 -7.37
CA PHE A 173 -4.78 7.66 -6.59
C PHE A 173 -4.99 8.61 -5.41
N SER A 174 -4.47 8.25 -4.24
CA SER A 174 -4.50 9.10 -3.05
C SER A 174 -3.11 9.14 -2.41
N PHE A 175 -2.69 10.33 -2.00
CA PHE A 175 -1.40 10.58 -1.34
C PHE A 175 -1.64 11.50 -0.16
N GLU A 176 -1.16 11.11 1.02
CA GLU A 176 -1.28 11.92 2.23
C GLU A 176 -0.09 11.68 3.16
N ASN A 177 0.50 12.77 3.65
CA ASN A 177 1.49 12.70 4.73
C ASN A 177 0.79 12.79 6.08
N VAL A 178 1.15 11.89 7.00
CA VAL A 178 0.60 11.80 8.35
C VAL A 178 1.77 11.74 9.33
N GLY A 179 2.16 12.88 9.86
CA GLY A 179 3.38 13.00 10.65
C GLY A 179 4.62 12.59 9.85
N PRO A 180 5.45 11.67 10.39
CA PRO A 180 6.65 11.19 9.68
C PRO A 180 6.35 10.09 8.65
N MET A 181 5.11 9.66 8.53
CA MET A 181 4.65 8.57 7.65
C MET A 181 3.83 9.12 6.48
N ALA A 182 3.54 8.25 5.53
CA ALA A 182 2.60 8.57 4.46
C ALA A 182 1.65 7.41 4.15
N VAL A 183 0.49 7.76 3.59
CA VAL A 183 -0.47 6.83 3.02
C VAL A 183 -0.53 7.06 1.52
N PHE A 184 -0.30 6.00 0.76
CA PHE A 184 -0.52 5.94 -0.67
C PHE A 184 -1.63 4.93 -0.97
N GLY A 185 -2.55 5.28 -1.84
CA GLY A 185 -3.63 4.38 -2.24
C GLY A 185 -3.85 4.38 -3.74
N VAL A 186 -4.25 3.22 -4.27
CA VAL A 186 -4.73 3.05 -5.64
C VAL A 186 -6.06 2.30 -5.61
N ALA A 187 -7.05 2.75 -6.41
CA ALA A 187 -8.34 2.08 -6.50
C ALA A 187 -8.77 1.88 -7.95
N PHE A 188 -9.37 0.73 -8.20
CA PHE A 188 -9.87 0.30 -9.51
C PHE A 188 -11.35 -0.03 -9.42
N PRO A 189 -12.20 0.42 -10.36
CA PRO A 189 -13.56 -0.09 -10.51
C PRO A 189 -13.48 -1.57 -10.93
N THR A 190 -13.89 -2.47 -10.04
CA THR A 190 -13.80 -3.91 -10.29
C THR A 190 -15.09 -4.58 -9.84
N PRO A 191 -16.00 -4.90 -10.77
CA PRO A 191 -17.18 -5.69 -10.43
C PRO A 191 -16.76 -7.05 -9.88
N ASN A 192 -17.27 -7.41 -8.72
CA ASN A 192 -17.05 -8.70 -8.10
C ASN A 192 -18.31 -9.16 -7.37
N PRO A 193 -19.30 -9.76 -8.07
CA PRO A 193 -20.57 -10.15 -7.48
C PRO A 193 -20.47 -11.25 -6.42
N THR A 194 -19.29 -11.87 -6.24
CA THR A 194 -19.04 -12.82 -5.15
C THR A 194 -18.79 -12.14 -3.81
N VAL A 195 -18.47 -10.83 -3.82
CA VAL A 195 -18.29 -10.03 -2.62
C VAL A 195 -19.63 -9.42 -2.19
N ALA A 196 -20.04 -9.68 -0.96
CA ALA A 196 -21.36 -9.28 -0.48
C ALA A 196 -21.51 -7.76 -0.27
N VAL A 197 -20.40 -7.06 0.03
CA VAL A 197 -20.41 -5.63 0.36
C VAL A 197 -20.05 -4.82 -0.87
N LYS A 198 -20.94 -3.88 -1.23
CA LYS A 198 -20.72 -2.99 -2.38
C LYS A 198 -19.80 -1.83 -2.03
N GLY A 199 -18.94 -1.47 -2.98
CA GLY A 199 -18.13 -0.25 -2.94
C GLY A 199 -18.48 0.67 -4.11
N ALA A 200 -18.52 1.96 -3.85
CA ALA A 200 -18.74 3.01 -4.86
C ALA A 200 -17.54 3.96 -4.89
N LEU A 201 -16.84 4.02 -6.03
CA LEU A 201 -15.74 4.94 -6.24
C LEU A 201 -16.24 6.32 -6.69
N PRO A 202 -15.62 7.41 -6.23
CA PRO A 202 -14.45 7.46 -5.37
C PRO A 202 -14.73 7.32 -3.87
N GLN A 203 -15.99 7.40 -3.39
CA GLN A 203 -16.32 7.58 -1.97
C GLN A 203 -15.73 6.48 -1.08
N THR A 204 -15.92 5.20 -1.42
CA THR A 204 -15.37 4.09 -0.63
C THR A 204 -13.85 4.17 -0.50
N PHE A 205 -13.16 4.65 -1.54
CA PHE A 205 -11.72 4.84 -1.52
C PHE A 205 -11.29 6.00 -0.61
N LEU A 206 -12.01 7.13 -0.67
CA LEU A 206 -11.75 8.28 0.19
C LEU A 206 -11.96 7.92 1.67
N ASP A 207 -13.01 7.18 1.98
CA ASP A 207 -13.30 6.73 3.35
C ASP A 207 -12.21 5.78 3.86
N LEU A 208 -11.71 4.87 3.01
CA LEU A 208 -10.66 3.93 3.37
C LEU A 208 -9.33 4.64 3.64
N THR A 209 -8.90 5.53 2.74
CA THR A 209 -7.64 6.28 2.93
C THR A 209 -7.70 7.18 4.15
N ALA A 210 -8.84 7.84 4.40
CA ALA A 210 -9.07 8.63 5.61
C ALA A 210 -9.00 7.78 6.88
N LYS A 211 -9.61 6.59 6.88
CA LYS A 211 -9.56 5.65 8.01
C LYS A 211 -8.12 5.19 8.28
N GLN A 212 -7.34 4.91 7.24
CA GLN A 212 -5.93 4.55 7.39
C GLN A 212 -5.11 5.71 7.97
N ALA A 213 -5.31 6.93 7.49
CA ALA A 213 -4.63 8.11 8.02
C ALA A 213 -4.98 8.34 9.51
N GLN A 214 -6.26 8.25 9.89
CA GLN A 214 -6.71 8.36 11.28
C GLN A 214 -6.07 7.28 12.19
N ARG A 215 -5.86 6.06 11.70
CA ARG A 215 -5.16 5.01 12.45
C ARG A 215 -3.72 5.41 12.77
N ILE A 216 -3.02 6.05 11.83
CA ILE A 216 -1.66 6.56 12.04
C ILE A 216 -1.67 7.71 13.06
N GLU A 217 -2.63 8.65 12.95
CA GLU A 217 -2.77 9.80 13.86
C GLU A 217 -3.04 9.38 15.31
N SER A 218 -3.66 8.22 15.52
CA SER A 218 -4.08 7.71 16.84
C SER A 218 -3.05 6.77 17.49
N ALA A 219 -1.95 6.44 16.86
CA ALA A 219 -0.92 5.49 17.34
C ALA A 219 0.25 6.18 18.00
#